data_e867da6524120c92a6e2bf1c9ff08ed9
#
_entry.id   e867da6524120c92a6e2bf1c9ff08ed9
#
_cell.length_a   1.000
_cell.length_b   1.000
_cell.length_c   1.000
_cell.angle_alpha   90.00
_cell.angle_beta   90.00
_cell.angle_gamma   90.00
#
_symmetry.space_group_name_H-M   'P 1'
#
loop_
_entity.id
_entity.type
_entity.pdbx_description
1 polymer ?
#
loop_
_entity_poly.entity_id
_entity_poly.type
_entity_poly.pdbx_seq_one_letter_code
_entity_poly.pdbx_strand_id
1 'polypeptide(L)'
;MWAERGLEPSSATVLAVADHISFAIKRARQAIEVDYPLRAEIAHLYPRELAWGERIVTTLNQRLDVQLPPEEAVPLALHLVNAAFNTGNLTRTYQMTGVFSQIFDVIEQAYDQRLDRDSLNVARFITHLRYFFVRVHAETQLDQELGPFTSAIRLGYPDAYRCARGVSGILELRLGQTVTEDETAYLAMHIARLTQPG
;
A
#
# COMPACT_ATOMS: atom_id res chain seq x y z
N MET A 1 4.55 17.97 12.36
CA MET A 1 4.46 16.59 11.83
C MET A 1 3.10 16.33 11.17
N TRP A 2 1.98 16.30 11.88
CA TRP A 2 0.63 16.15 11.32
C TRP A 2 0.14 17.43 10.64
N ALA A 3 0.49 18.62 11.18
CA ALA A 3 0.14 19.93 10.62
C ALA A 3 0.68 20.19 9.21
N GLU A 4 1.78 19.58 8.81
CA GLU A 4 2.37 19.71 7.48
C GLU A 4 1.51 19.07 6.36
N ARG A 5 0.54 18.24 6.72
CA ARG A 5 -0.40 17.60 5.78
C ARG A 5 -1.83 18.13 5.86
N GLY A 6 -2.13 19.03 6.80
CA GLY A 6 -3.51 19.46 7.07
C GLY A 6 -4.40 18.30 7.59
N LEU A 7 -3.81 17.20 8.04
CA LEU A 7 -4.50 16.05 8.59
C LEU A 7 -4.29 16.04 10.10
N GLU A 8 -5.34 16.20 10.86
CA GLU A 8 -5.31 15.88 12.29
C GLU A 8 -5.46 14.37 12.46
N PRO A 9 -4.54 13.71 13.19
CA PRO A 9 -4.69 12.28 13.45
C PRO A 9 -5.93 12.05 14.30
N SER A 10 -6.72 11.05 13.93
CA SER A 10 -7.83 10.63 14.79
C SER A 10 -7.30 10.18 16.16
N SER A 11 -8.12 10.34 17.20
CA SER A 11 -7.75 9.84 18.53
C SER A 11 -7.40 8.36 18.53
N ALA A 12 -8.07 7.57 17.69
CA ALA A 12 -7.77 6.14 17.49
C ALA A 12 -6.37 5.91 16.91
N THR A 13 -5.94 6.73 15.96
CA THR A 13 -4.58 6.65 15.40
C THR A 13 -3.52 6.99 16.43
N VAL A 14 -3.73 8.06 17.19
CA VAL A 14 -2.80 8.48 18.26
C VAL A 14 -2.67 7.35 19.29
N LEU A 15 -3.80 6.77 19.70
CA LEU A 15 -3.81 5.67 20.68
C LEU A 15 -3.07 4.43 20.13
N ALA A 16 -3.33 4.03 18.89
CA ALA A 16 -2.69 2.88 18.27
C ALA A 16 -1.17 3.04 18.14
N VAL A 17 -0.69 4.24 17.77
CA VAL A 17 0.74 4.55 17.71
C VAL A 17 1.36 4.58 19.11
N ALA A 18 0.68 5.17 20.10
CA ALA A 18 1.17 5.23 21.47
C ALA A 18 1.25 3.83 22.10
N ASP A 19 0.27 2.97 21.84
CA ASP A 19 0.24 1.58 22.31
C ASP A 19 1.39 0.77 21.68
N HIS A 20 1.59 0.91 20.35
CA HIS A 20 2.74 0.29 19.68
C HIS A 20 4.07 0.72 20.31
N ILE A 21 4.29 2.02 20.52
CA ILE A 21 5.51 2.54 21.14
C ILE A 21 5.69 1.96 22.56
N SER A 22 4.61 1.87 23.34
CA SER A 22 4.65 1.28 24.68
C SER A 22 5.12 -0.17 24.65
N PHE A 23 4.60 -0.98 23.70
CA PHE A 23 5.04 -2.36 23.52
C PHE A 23 6.48 -2.45 22.98
N ALA A 24 6.89 -1.59 22.07
CA ALA A 24 8.26 -1.54 21.57
C ALA A 24 9.28 -1.26 22.69
N ILE A 25 8.97 -0.32 23.57
CA ILE A 25 9.80 -0.03 24.76
C ILE A 25 9.91 -1.27 25.67
N LYS A 26 8.79 -1.98 25.92
CA LYS A 26 8.81 -3.20 26.74
C LYS A 26 9.69 -4.28 26.11
N ARG A 27 9.55 -4.51 24.80
CA ARG A 27 10.39 -5.48 24.07
C ARG A 27 11.87 -5.11 24.13
N ALA A 28 12.21 -3.85 23.86
CA ALA A 28 13.59 -3.38 23.89
C ALA A 28 14.22 -3.57 25.28
N ARG A 29 13.48 -3.30 26.37
CA ARG A 29 13.95 -3.57 27.76
C ARG A 29 14.14 -5.05 28.07
N GLN A 30 13.42 -5.93 27.39
CA GLN A 30 13.51 -7.38 27.54
C GLN A 30 14.46 -8.02 26.52
N ALA A 31 15.14 -7.24 25.70
CA ALA A 31 15.97 -7.70 24.58
C ALA A 31 15.25 -8.68 23.64
N ILE A 32 13.94 -8.46 23.43
CA ILE A 32 13.14 -9.26 22.47
C ILE A 32 13.28 -8.61 21.10
N GLU A 33 13.89 -9.35 20.18
CA GLU A 33 13.98 -8.96 18.77
C GLU A 33 12.70 -9.36 18.03
N VAL A 34 12.24 -8.48 17.14
CA VAL A 34 11.10 -8.73 16.24
C VAL A 34 11.55 -8.49 14.82
N ASP A 35 11.34 -9.46 13.96
CA ASP A 35 11.55 -9.31 12.53
C ASP A 35 10.31 -8.72 11.84
N TYR A 36 10.54 -7.76 10.96
CA TYR A 36 9.49 -7.12 10.16
C TYR A 36 9.74 -7.42 8.66
N PRO A 37 9.19 -8.52 8.12
CA PRO A 37 9.55 -9.06 6.81
C PRO A 37 9.21 -8.16 5.62
N LEU A 38 8.34 -7.16 5.80
CA LEU A 38 7.87 -6.28 4.71
C LEU A 38 8.62 -4.95 4.60
N ARG A 39 9.84 -4.84 5.17
CA ARG A 39 10.59 -3.57 5.16
C ARG A 39 10.87 -3.07 3.73
N ALA A 40 11.27 -3.95 2.82
CA ALA A 40 11.58 -3.59 1.46
C ALA A 40 10.33 -3.07 0.70
N GLU A 41 9.22 -3.78 0.84
CA GLU A 41 7.93 -3.41 0.25
C GLU A 41 7.44 -2.07 0.80
N ILE A 42 7.56 -1.86 2.10
CA ILE A 42 7.15 -0.61 2.75
C ILE A 42 8.03 0.55 2.31
N ALA A 43 9.33 0.34 2.15
CA ALA A 43 10.26 1.35 1.63
C ALA A 43 9.88 1.80 0.22
N HIS A 44 9.44 0.87 -0.63
CA HIS A 44 9.00 1.18 -1.99
C HIS A 44 7.58 1.77 -2.06
N LEU A 45 6.65 1.22 -1.29
CA LEU A 45 5.24 1.59 -1.38
C LEU A 45 4.90 2.84 -0.56
N TYR A 46 5.60 3.04 0.55
CA TYR A 46 5.29 4.07 1.55
C TYR A 46 6.55 4.82 2.04
N PRO A 47 7.42 5.32 1.13
CA PRO A 47 8.70 5.91 1.51
C PRO A 47 8.56 7.10 2.47
N ARG A 48 7.48 7.89 2.32
CA ARG A 48 7.22 9.04 3.19
C ARG A 48 6.80 8.64 4.59
N GLU A 49 5.93 7.64 4.69
CA GLU A 49 5.47 7.10 5.97
C GLU A 49 6.61 6.39 6.69
N LEU A 50 7.48 5.68 5.96
CA LEU A 50 8.68 5.04 6.53
C LEU A 50 9.66 6.10 7.07
N ALA A 51 9.96 7.15 6.30
CA ALA A 51 10.81 8.24 6.76
C ALA A 51 10.25 8.92 8.02
N TRP A 52 8.92 8.97 8.18
CA TRP A 52 8.29 9.47 9.40
C TRP A 52 8.43 8.48 10.56
N GLY A 53 8.27 7.19 10.32
CA GLY A 53 8.55 6.16 11.32
C GLY A 53 9.98 6.24 11.84
N GLU A 54 10.96 6.38 10.94
CA GLU A 54 12.38 6.54 11.28
C GLU A 54 12.64 7.80 12.13
N ARG A 55 12.01 8.92 11.79
CA ARG A 55 12.09 10.14 12.59
C ARG A 55 11.48 9.98 13.98
N ILE A 56 10.38 9.25 14.10
CA ILE A 56 9.76 8.95 15.39
C ILE A 56 10.72 8.11 16.24
N VAL A 57 11.27 7.02 15.70
CA VAL A 57 12.22 6.15 16.40
C VAL A 57 13.45 6.95 16.85
N THR A 58 14.04 7.75 15.95
CA THR A 58 15.18 8.62 16.26
C THR A 58 14.87 9.57 17.40
N THR A 59 13.69 10.23 17.34
CA THR A 59 13.27 11.19 18.37
C THR A 59 13.05 10.51 19.72
N LEU A 60 12.47 9.30 19.73
CA LEU A 60 12.27 8.52 20.95
C LEU A 60 13.61 8.10 21.55
N ASN A 61 14.55 7.62 20.74
CA ASN A 61 15.87 7.21 21.16
C ASN A 61 16.71 8.36 21.76
N GLN A 62 16.42 9.60 21.35
CA GLN A 62 17.03 10.81 21.97
C GLN A 62 16.42 11.18 23.33
N ARG A 63 15.21 10.72 23.63
CA ARG A 63 14.45 11.12 24.83
C ARG A 63 14.24 10.04 25.85
N LEU A 64 14.44 8.79 25.45
CA LEU A 64 14.26 7.60 26.29
C LEU A 64 15.63 7.09 26.74
N ASP A 65 15.63 6.42 27.87
CA ASP A 65 16.77 5.68 28.43
C ASP A 65 16.91 4.25 27.84
N VAL A 66 16.12 3.94 26.82
CA VAL A 66 16.14 2.68 26.06
C VAL A 66 16.27 2.95 24.58
N GLN A 67 17.04 2.12 23.89
CA GLN A 67 17.23 2.24 22.44
C GLN A 67 16.26 1.30 21.72
N LEU A 68 15.35 1.88 20.95
CA LEU A 68 14.45 1.14 20.06
C LEU A 68 15.20 0.77 18.77
N PRO A 69 15.05 -0.48 18.30
CA PRO A 69 15.60 -0.90 17.02
C PRO A 69 15.07 -0.04 15.87
N PRO A 70 15.88 0.26 14.83
CA PRO A 70 15.44 1.03 13.66
C PRO A 70 14.30 0.34 12.88
N GLU A 71 14.16 -0.97 13.01
CA GLU A 71 13.10 -1.77 12.42
C GLU A 71 11.71 -1.40 12.93
N GLU A 72 11.59 -0.80 14.12
CA GLU A 72 10.32 -0.28 14.65
C GLU A 72 9.71 0.85 13.80
N ALA A 73 10.49 1.44 12.90
CA ALA A 73 9.98 2.39 11.89
C ALA A 73 8.95 1.77 10.94
N VAL A 74 9.07 0.45 10.67
CA VAL A 74 8.20 -0.28 9.75
C VAL A 74 6.76 -0.35 10.27
N PRO A 75 6.47 -0.89 11.46
CA PRO A 75 5.10 -0.88 11.98
C PRO A 75 4.57 0.52 12.25
N LEU A 76 5.42 1.49 12.63
CA LEU A 76 5.00 2.88 12.78
C LEU A 76 4.55 3.47 11.43
N ALA A 77 5.28 3.20 10.34
CA ALA A 77 4.86 3.59 8.99
C ALA A 77 3.49 2.99 8.64
N LEU A 78 3.28 1.71 8.94
CA LEU A 78 2.01 1.04 8.67
C LEU A 78 0.84 1.57 9.50
N HIS A 79 1.06 2.01 10.75
CA HIS A 79 0.04 2.73 11.51
C HIS A 79 -0.34 4.05 10.82
N LEU A 80 0.63 4.79 10.26
CA LEU A 80 0.37 6.02 9.51
C LEU A 80 -0.38 5.75 8.21
N VAL A 81 0.00 4.71 7.48
CA VAL A 81 -0.69 4.24 6.28
C VAL A 81 -2.14 3.86 6.61
N ASN A 82 -2.34 3.04 7.64
CA ASN A 82 -3.67 2.62 8.08
C ASN A 82 -4.57 3.81 8.46
N ALA A 83 -4.01 4.82 9.12
CA ALA A 83 -4.72 6.04 9.43
C ALA A 83 -5.15 6.80 8.18
N ALA A 84 -4.30 6.85 7.16
CA ALA A 84 -4.62 7.49 5.88
C ALA A 84 -5.72 6.75 5.09
N PHE A 85 -5.82 5.43 5.28
CA PHE A 85 -6.87 4.60 4.64
C PHE A 85 -8.20 4.60 5.37
N ASN A 86 -8.24 5.08 6.60
CA ASN A 86 -9.42 4.96 7.48
C ASN A 86 -9.94 3.51 7.62
N THR A 87 -9.07 2.51 7.45
CA THR A 87 -9.47 1.08 7.47
C THR A 87 -9.62 0.53 8.89
N GLY A 88 -9.08 1.22 9.89
CA GLY A 88 -9.17 0.81 11.30
C GLY A 88 -8.45 -0.51 11.65
N ASN A 89 -7.80 -1.19 10.67
CA ASN A 89 -7.24 -2.52 10.84
C ASN A 89 -5.83 -2.65 10.23
N LEU A 90 -4.82 -2.75 11.09
CA LEU A 90 -3.42 -2.88 10.69
C LEU A 90 -3.16 -4.19 9.93
N THR A 91 -3.85 -5.29 10.27
CA THR A 91 -3.73 -6.57 9.58
C THR A 91 -4.08 -6.44 8.10
N ARG A 92 -5.11 -5.65 7.78
CA ARG A 92 -5.47 -5.35 6.39
C ARG A 92 -4.37 -4.59 5.67
N THR A 93 -3.75 -3.62 6.32
CA THR A 93 -2.65 -2.83 5.73
C THR A 93 -1.46 -3.74 5.40
N TYR A 94 -1.14 -4.70 6.27
CA TYR A 94 -0.12 -5.72 5.99
C TYR A 94 -0.50 -6.60 4.78
N GLN A 95 -1.73 -7.10 4.76
CA GLN A 95 -2.22 -7.92 3.64
C GLN A 95 -2.17 -7.16 2.31
N MET A 96 -2.64 -5.91 2.29
CA MET A 96 -2.60 -5.05 1.11
C MET A 96 -1.17 -4.81 0.61
N THR A 97 -0.21 -4.58 1.54
CA THR A 97 1.19 -4.36 1.18
C THR A 97 1.78 -5.58 0.47
N GLY A 98 1.53 -6.80 0.98
CA GLY A 98 1.96 -8.04 0.34
C GLY A 98 1.30 -8.27 -1.03
N VAL A 99 0.02 -7.90 -1.17
CA VAL A 99 -0.69 -7.99 -2.46
C VAL A 99 -0.11 -7.00 -3.48
N PHE A 100 0.24 -5.79 -3.07
CA PHE A 100 0.86 -4.81 -3.97
C PHE A 100 2.18 -5.32 -4.54
N SER A 101 3.05 -5.91 -3.69
CA SER A 101 4.30 -6.52 -4.17
C SER A 101 4.02 -7.58 -5.24
N GLN A 102 3.10 -8.50 -4.99
CA GLN A 102 2.72 -9.53 -5.97
C GLN A 102 2.17 -8.96 -7.28
N ILE A 103 1.37 -7.89 -7.22
CA ILE A 103 0.86 -7.21 -8.40
C ILE A 103 2.01 -6.65 -9.24
N PHE A 104 2.99 -6.00 -8.60
CA PHE A 104 4.14 -5.47 -9.31
C PHE A 104 4.97 -6.59 -9.95
N ASP A 105 5.21 -7.69 -9.25
CA ASP A 105 5.93 -8.84 -9.80
C ASP A 105 5.24 -9.41 -11.05
N VAL A 106 3.91 -9.50 -11.02
CA VAL A 106 3.13 -9.95 -12.20
C VAL A 106 3.25 -8.98 -13.37
N ILE A 107 3.20 -7.68 -13.13
CA ILE A 107 3.35 -6.67 -14.19
C ILE A 107 4.76 -6.73 -14.77
N GLU A 108 5.79 -6.76 -13.92
CA GLU A 108 7.19 -6.86 -14.35
C GLU A 108 7.46 -8.11 -15.18
N GLN A 109 6.90 -9.26 -14.76
CA GLN A 109 7.00 -10.51 -15.52
C GLN A 109 6.25 -10.45 -16.86
N ALA A 110 5.05 -9.88 -16.88
CA ALA A 110 4.23 -9.80 -18.08
C ALA A 110 4.86 -8.94 -19.19
N TYR A 111 5.67 -7.96 -18.81
CA TYR A 111 6.33 -7.02 -19.73
C TYR A 111 7.83 -7.22 -19.85
N ASP A 112 8.41 -8.20 -19.14
CA ASP A 112 9.86 -8.42 -19.05
C ASP A 112 10.63 -7.11 -18.76
N GLN A 113 10.07 -6.30 -17.85
CA GLN A 113 10.55 -4.96 -17.54
C GLN A 113 10.52 -4.71 -16.04
N ARG A 114 11.60 -4.13 -15.51
CA ARG A 114 11.61 -3.60 -14.14
C ARG A 114 10.92 -2.24 -14.10
N LEU A 115 10.03 -2.06 -13.14
CA LEU A 115 9.36 -0.80 -12.92
C LEU A 115 10.22 0.12 -12.05
N ASP A 116 10.34 1.37 -12.48
CA ASP A 116 10.92 2.42 -11.65
C ASP A 116 9.96 2.75 -10.51
N ARG A 117 10.27 2.23 -9.31
CA ARG A 117 9.44 2.37 -8.11
C ARG A 117 9.32 3.81 -7.62
N ASP A 118 10.24 4.68 -8.01
CA ASP A 118 10.24 6.11 -7.64
C ASP A 118 9.48 6.97 -8.65
N SER A 119 9.03 6.38 -9.75
CA SER A 119 8.32 7.10 -10.80
C SER A 119 6.94 7.60 -10.36
N LEU A 120 6.52 8.73 -10.95
CA LEU A 120 5.19 9.29 -10.74
C LEU A 120 4.07 8.33 -11.16
N ASN A 121 4.30 7.52 -12.19
CA ASN A 121 3.33 6.54 -12.68
C ASN A 121 3.12 5.42 -11.66
N VAL A 122 4.19 4.92 -11.02
CA VAL A 122 4.08 3.94 -9.93
C VAL A 122 3.36 4.54 -8.73
N ALA A 123 3.69 5.76 -8.32
CA ALA A 123 3.00 6.43 -7.22
C ALA A 123 1.49 6.60 -7.48
N ARG A 124 1.11 6.94 -8.72
CA ARG A 124 -0.30 7.00 -9.15
C ARG A 124 -0.97 5.64 -9.12
N PHE A 125 -0.31 4.61 -9.63
CA PHE A 125 -0.83 3.24 -9.63
C PHE A 125 -1.10 2.74 -8.20
N ILE A 126 -0.16 2.93 -7.27
CA ILE A 126 -0.34 2.61 -5.85
C ILE A 126 -1.57 3.35 -5.28
N THR A 127 -1.72 4.63 -5.59
CA THR A 127 -2.87 5.43 -5.15
C THR A 127 -4.18 4.83 -5.66
N HIS A 128 -4.23 4.40 -6.92
CA HIS A 128 -5.44 3.79 -7.50
C HIS A 128 -5.74 2.42 -6.92
N LEU A 129 -4.72 1.58 -6.69
CA LEU A 129 -4.90 0.32 -5.96
C LEU A 129 -5.48 0.55 -4.55
N ARG A 130 -5.02 1.58 -3.85
CA ARG A 130 -5.57 1.96 -2.54
C ARG A 130 -7.07 2.26 -2.62
N TYR A 131 -7.48 3.10 -3.58
CA TYR A 131 -8.91 3.42 -3.78
C TYR A 131 -9.71 2.19 -4.19
N PHE A 132 -9.17 1.31 -5.02
CA PHE A 132 -9.77 0.02 -5.35
C PHE A 132 -10.07 -0.80 -4.08
N PHE A 133 -9.08 -0.95 -3.19
CA PHE A 133 -9.29 -1.67 -1.93
C PHE A 133 -10.37 -1.04 -1.05
N VAL A 134 -10.45 0.29 -1.00
CA VAL A 134 -11.52 0.99 -0.27
C VAL A 134 -12.89 0.64 -0.88
N ARG A 135 -13.01 0.69 -2.22
CA ARG A 135 -14.27 0.37 -2.90
C ARG A 135 -14.70 -1.08 -2.71
N VAL A 136 -13.77 -2.03 -2.83
CA VAL A 136 -14.06 -3.44 -2.59
C VAL A 136 -14.59 -3.67 -1.17
N HIS A 137 -13.97 -3.04 -0.18
CA HIS A 137 -14.41 -3.20 1.21
C HIS A 137 -15.75 -2.51 1.52
N ALA A 138 -16.05 -1.44 0.82
CA ALA A 138 -17.31 -0.72 0.94
C ALA A 138 -18.42 -1.31 0.05
N GLU A 139 -18.11 -2.39 -0.70
CA GLU A 139 -19.01 -2.99 -1.69
C GLU A 139 -19.50 -1.97 -2.74
N THR A 140 -18.61 -1.03 -3.10
CA THR A 140 -18.89 0.07 -4.05
C THR A 140 -17.93 0.02 -5.23
N GLN A 141 -17.61 -1.17 -5.72
CA GLN A 141 -16.80 -1.32 -6.93
C GLN A 141 -17.41 -0.57 -8.11
N LEU A 142 -16.56 -0.18 -9.05
CA LEU A 142 -17.03 0.38 -10.31
C LEU A 142 -17.86 -0.68 -11.05
N ASP A 143 -19.13 -0.43 -11.21
CA ASP A 143 -20.10 -1.30 -11.90
C ASP A 143 -21.15 -0.39 -12.55
N GLN A 144 -20.67 0.50 -13.43
CA GLN A 144 -21.52 1.50 -14.09
C GLN A 144 -21.85 1.09 -15.54
N GLU A 145 -21.62 -0.19 -15.88
CA GLU A 145 -21.79 -0.69 -17.25
C GLU A 145 -21.09 0.23 -18.28
N LEU A 146 -19.84 0.65 -17.97
CA LEU A 146 -19.02 1.49 -18.82
C LEU A 146 -18.56 0.71 -20.08
N GLY A 147 -19.48 -0.06 -20.68
CA GLY A 147 -19.21 -0.94 -21.82
C GLY A 147 -18.38 -0.30 -22.94
N PRO A 148 -18.68 0.94 -23.37
CA PRO A 148 -17.85 1.64 -24.36
C PRO A 148 -16.43 1.90 -23.88
N PHE A 149 -16.24 2.30 -22.62
CA PHE A 149 -14.92 2.56 -22.03
C PHE A 149 -14.12 1.25 -21.89
N THR A 150 -14.72 0.23 -21.32
CA THR A 150 -14.10 -1.11 -21.14
C THR A 150 -13.71 -1.69 -22.50
N SER A 151 -14.58 -1.56 -23.52
CA SER A 151 -14.29 -2.00 -24.88
C SER A 151 -13.14 -1.22 -25.51
N ALA A 152 -13.09 0.10 -25.35
CA ALA A 152 -12.01 0.95 -25.86
C ALA A 152 -10.65 0.58 -25.23
N ILE A 153 -10.60 0.35 -23.91
CA ILE A 153 -9.38 -0.07 -23.23
C ILE A 153 -8.94 -1.46 -23.70
N ARG A 154 -9.85 -2.42 -23.80
CA ARG A 154 -9.55 -3.76 -24.27
C ARG A 154 -9.01 -3.80 -25.70
N LEU A 155 -9.53 -2.96 -26.59
CA LEU A 155 -9.09 -2.85 -27.97
C LEU A 155 -7.81 -2.03 -28.13
N GLY A 156 -7.70 -0.93 -27.40
CA GLY A 156 -6.57 -0.01 -27.52
C GLY A 156 -5.30 -0.48 -26.77
N TYR A 157 -5.48 -1.27 -25.69
CA TYR A 157 -4.39 -1.74 -24.84
C TYR A 157 -4.55 -3.23 -24.51
N PRO A 158 -4.54 -4.13 -25.50
CA PRO A 158 -4.86 -5.54 -25.29
C PRO A 158 -3.91 -6.26 -24.33
N ASP A 159 -2.61 -5.92 -24.33
CA ASP A 159 -1.62 -6.51 -23.46
C ASP A 159 -1.80 -6.04 -22.02
N ALA A 160 -2.07 -4.76 -21.80
CA ALA A 160 -2.37 -4.22 -20.49
C ALA A 160 -3.66 -4.81 -19.92
N TYR A 161 -4.67 -5.00 -20.77
CA TYR A 161 -5.92 -5.63 -20.35
C TYR A 161 -5.72 -7.12 -19.97
N ARG A 162 -4.88 -7.85 -20.71
CA ARG A 162 -4.51 -9.23 -20.36
C ARG A 162 -3.78 -9.31 -19.04
N CYS A 163 -2.81 -8.42 -18.83
CA CYS A 163 -2.09 -8.29 -17.57
C CYS A 163 -3.03 -7.93 -16.41
N ALA A 164 -3.94 -6.96 -16.60
CA ALA A 164 -4.93 -6.56 -15.61
C ALA A 164 -5.85 -7.71 -15.21
N ARG A 165 -6.24 -8.59 -16.14
CA ARG A 165 -7.00 -9.79 -15.80
C ARG A 165 -6.23 -10.75 -14.88
N GLY A 166 -4.94 -10.92 -15.11
CA GLY A 166 -4.06 -11.68 -14.19
C GLY A 166 -4.01 -11.05 -12.80
N VAL A 167 -3.86 -9.72 -12.73
CA VAL A 167 -3.91 -8.95 -11.49
C VAL A 167 -5.26 -9.09 -10.79
N SER A 168 -6.38 -8.99 -11.54
CA SER A 168 -7.74 -9.18 -10.99
C SER A 168 -7.90 -10.56 -10.37
N GLY A 169 -7.39 -11.62 -11.01
CA GLY A 169 -7.42 -12.97 -10.43
C GLY A 169 -6.67 -13.10 -9.10
N ILE A 170 -5.53 -12.41 -8.94
CA ILE A 170 -4.82 -12.36 -7.67
C ILE A 170 -5.64 -11.62 -6.62
N LEU A 171 -6.24 -10.48 -6.99
CA LEU A 171 -7.09 -9.70 -6.11
C LEU A 171 -8.30 -10.49 -5.65
N GLU A 172 -8.98 -11.19 -6.54
CA GLU A 172 -10.12 -12.07 -6.22
C GLU A 172 -9.73 -13.15 -5.23
N LEU A 173 -8.59 -13.83 -5.47
CA LEU A 173 -8.09 -14.87 -4.58
C LEU A 173 -7.78 -14.33 -3.18
N ARG A 174 -7.21 -13.12 -3.10
CA ARG A 174 -6.77 -12.51 -1.84
C ARG A 174 -7.89 -11.85 -1.05
N LEU A 175 -8.89 -11.32 -1.75
CA LEU A 175 -10.00 -10.57 -1.14
C LEU A 175 -11.25 -11.43 -0.93
N GLY A 176 -11.34 -12.59 -1.61
CA GLY A 176 -12.51 -13.46 -1.57
C GLY A 176 -13.75 -12.84 -2.24
N GLN A 177 -13.54 -11.88 -3.14
CA GLN A 177 -14.61 -11.18 -3.86
C GLN A 177 -14.26 -11.09 -5.33
N THR A 178 -15.24 -11.09 -6.21
CA THR A 178 -15.05 -10.90 -7.65
C THR A 178 -14.67 -9.45 -7.95
N VAL A 179 -13.79 -9.26 -8.93
CA VAL A 179 -13.43 -7.95 -9.47
C VAL A 179 -14.27 -7.68 -10.72
N THR A 180 -14.94 -6.54 -10.76
CA THR A 180 -15.79 -6.17 -11.90
C THR A 180 -14.97 -5.95 -13.17
N GLU A 181 -15.62 -6.06 -14.33
CA GLU A 181 -14.98 -5.75 -15.62
C GLU A 181 -14.55 -4.28 -15.71
N ASP A 182 -15.30 -3.36 -15.12
CA ASP A 182 -14.96 -1.92 -15.11
C ASP A 182 -13.71 -1.66 -14.23
N GLU A 183 -13.58 -2.31 -13.09
CA GLU A 183 -12.36 -2.24 -12.27
C GLU A 183 -11.15 -2.84 -13.01
N THR A 184 -11.36 -3.96 -13.72
CA THR A 184 -10.31 -4.59 -14.55
C THR A 184 -9.87 -3.66 -15.68
N ALA A 185 -10.79 -2.99 -16.37
CA ALA A 185 -10.47 -2.00 -17.39
C ALA A 185 -9.73 -0.79 -16.82
N TYR A 186 -10.12 -0.35 -15.64
CA TYR A 186 -9.47 0.74 -14.93
C TYR A 186 -8.03 0.39 -14.53
N LEU A 187 -7.81 -0.82 -14.01
CA LEU A 187 -6.46 -1.34 -13.75
C LEU A 187 -5.62 -1.41 -15.04
N ALA A 188 -6.20 -1.89 -16.14
CA ALA A 188 -5.53 -1.99 -17.43
C ALA A 188 -5.03 -0.61 -17.93
N MET A 189 -5.84 0.44 -17.80
CA MET A 189 -5.43 1.80 -18.14
C MET A 189 -4.20 2.25 -17.33
N HIS A 190 -4.15 1.93 -16.05
CA HIS A 190 -3.02 2.29 -15.20
C HIS A 190 -1.78 1.43 -15.49
N ILE A 191 -1.94 0.14 -15.78
CA ILE A 191 -0.85 -0.74 -16.20
C ILE A 191 -0.27 -0.25 -17.53
N ALA A 192 -1.10 0.14 -18.49
CA ALA A 192 -0.61 0.70 -19.74
C ALA A 192 0.28 1.93 -19.55
N ARG A 193 -0.03 2.78 -18.56
CA ARG A 193 0.81 3.95 -18.23
C ARG A 193 2.12 3.60 -17.53
N LEU A 194 2.14 2.51 -16.76
CA LEU A 194 3.35 2.03 -16.09
C LEU A 194 4.39 1.51 -17.07
N THR A 195 3.93 0.92 -18.16
CA THR A 195 4.75 0.16 -19.10
C THR A 195 5.06 0.92 -20.39
N GLN A 196 4.55 2.13 -20.56
CA GLN A 196 4.93 3.03 -21.65
C GLN A 196 6.32 3.63 -21.36
N PRO A 197 7.23 3.61 -22.34
CA PRO A 197 8.49 4.35 -22.21
C PRO A 197 8.17 5.84 -22.05
N GLY A 198 8.78 6.47 -21.05
CA GLY A 198 8.67 7.90 -20.77
C GLY A 198 9.32 8.77 -21.85
#